data_61ec8ea3c389749c04d341e245ce1a30
#
_entry.id   61ec8ea3c389749c04d341e245ce1a30
#
_cell.length_a   1.000
_cell.length_b   1.000
_cell.length_c   1.000
_cell.angle_alpha   90.00
_cell.angle_beta   90.00
_cell.angle_gamma   90.00
#
_symmetry.space_group_name_H-M   'P 1'
#
loop_
_entity.id
_entity.type
_entity.pdbx_description
1 polymer ?
#
loop_
_entity_poly.entity_id
_entity_poly.type
_entity_poly.pdbx_seq_one_letter_code
_entity_poly.pdbx_strand_id
1 'polypeptide(L)'
;SGLTHLVNSLEREIGFPLIVRSHNGISLTEQGRDLMPDIRQFLQANASLENRIQGIREKQTETIRIAAYASIAMFWMPEILYRFRRICPNVDVDLRMVDHALEPFELLQDGKTDVIFASRQNYGTCEWTPLYHELLYAILPKDYPLKNPSEFPLKEFEGKEFLMPY
;
A
#
# COMPACT_ATOMS: atom_id res chain seq x y z
N SER A 1 -28.10 6.40 10.68
CA SER A 1 -26.95 7.30 10.52
C SER A 1 -26.89 7.82 9.08
N GLY A 2 -26.31 9.00 8.86
CA GLY A 2 -26.19 9.62 7.52
C GLY A 2 -25.54 8.68 6.48
N LEU A 3 -24.54 7.92 6.89
CA LEU A 3 -23.85 6.97 6.01
C LEU A 3 -24.80 5.87 5.47
N THR A 4 -25.70 5.37 6.31
CA THR A 4 -26.72 4.38 5.91
C THR A 4 -27.64 4.94 4.84
N HIS A 5 -28.04 6.20 4.98
CA HIS A 5 -28.92 6.86 4.00
C HIS A 5 -28.20 7.06 2.65
N LEU A 6 -26.92 7.42 2.67
CA LEU A 6 -26.12 7.60 1.44
C LEU A 6 -25.96 6.28 0.68
N VAL A 7 -25.62 5.19 1.38
CA VAL A 7 -25.48 3.86 0.75
C VAL A 7 -26.82 3.41 0.16
N ASN A 8 -27.92 3.52 0.91
CA ASN A 8 -29.25 3.12 0.42
C ASN A 8 -29.70 3.99 -0.77
N SER A 9 -29.27 5.27 -0.84
CA SER A 9 -29.56 6.13 -1.98
C SER A 9 -28.82 5.68 -3.22
N LEU A 10 -27.53 5.36 -3.06
CA LEU A 10 -26.68 4.83 -4.13
C LEU A 10 -27.23 3.49 -4.66
N GLU A 11 -27.56 2.55 -3.78
CA GLU A 11 -28.13 1.25 -4.16
C GLU A 11 -29.44 1.38 -4.92
N ARG A 12 -30.29 2.37 -4.59
CA ARG A 12 -31.51 2.67 -5.32
C ARG A 12 -31.22 3.23 -6.73
N GLU A 13 -30.20 4.05 -6.86
CA GLU A 13 -29.82 4.66 -8.13
C GLU A 13 -29.22 3.63 -9.08
N ILE A 14 -28.36 2.74 -8.59
CA ILE A 14 -27.74 1.67 -9.39
C ILE A 14 -28.65 0.45 -9.59
N GLY A 15 -29.72 0.32 -8.79
CA GLY A 15 -30.76 -0.71 -8.97
C GLY A 15 -30.48 -2.06 -8.31
N PHE A 16 -29.42 -2.20 -7.52
CA PHE A 16 -29.12 -3.42 -6.77
C PHE A 16 -28.35 -3.12 -5.48
N PRO A 17 -28.40 -4.04 -4.47
CA PRO A 17 -27.72 -3.84 -3.21
C PRO A 17 -26.21 -4.08 -3.35
N LEU A 18 -25.41 -3.24 -2.69
CA LEU A 18 -23.94 -3.36 -2.62
C LEU A 18 -23.49 -4.03 -1.34
N ILE A 19 -24.29 -3.90 -0.26
CA ILE A 19 -23.96 -4.42 1.07
C ILE A 19 -25.04 -5.33 1.61
N VAL A 20 -24.63 -6.33 2.38
CA VAL A 20 -25.49 -7.16 3.23
C VAL A 20 -25.19 -6.85 4.69
N ARG A 21 -26.25 -6.63 5.46
CA ARG A 21 -26.16 -6.44 6.91
C ARG A 21 -26.59 -7.71 7.61
N SER A 22 -25.78 -8.20 8.51
CA SER A 22 -26.04 -9.38 9.32
C SER A 22 -25.73 -9.11 10.78
N HIS A 23 -26.06 -10.03 11.66
CA HIS A 23 -25.68 -9.97 13.09
C HIS A 23 -24.14 -9.94 13.28
N ASN A 24 -23.39 -10.45 12.31
CA ASN A 24 -21.92 -10.49 12.34
C ASN A 24 -21.26 -9.23 11.69
N GLY A 25 -22.06 -8.23 11.30
CA GLY A 25 -21.57 -7.00 10.70
C GLY A 25 -22.06 -6.75 9.27
N ILE A 26 -21.28 -5.99 8.52
CA ILE A 26 -21.57 -5.59 7.14
C ILE A 26 -20.59 -6.30 6.20
N SER A 27 -21.11 -6.88 5.12
CA SER A 27 -20.32 -7.49 4.06
C SER A 27 -20.79 -7.01 2.68
N LEU A 28 -19.95 -7.10 1.67
CA LEU A 28 -20.34 -6.80 0.29
C LEU A 28 -21.19 -7.92 -0.29
N THR A 29 -22.15 -7.56 -1.14
CA THR A 29 -22.84 -8.51 -2.05
C THR A 29 -21.85 -9.01 -3.11
N GLU A 30 -22.26 -9.96 -3.95
CA GLU A 30 -21.48 -10.39 -5.11
C GLU A 30 -21.28 -9.20 -6.07
N GLN A 31 -22.37 -8.51 -6.43
CA GLN A 31 -22.33 -7.30 -7.26
C GLN A 31 -21.49 -6.19 -6.63
N GLY A 32 -21.55 -6.03 -5.29
CA GLY A 32 -20.71 -5.08 -4.57
C GLY A 32 -19.23 -5.41 -4.69
N ARG A 33 -18.85 -6.70 -4.63
CA ARG A 33 -17.45 -7.12 -4.83
C ARG A 33 -16.97 -6.87 -6.26
N ASP A 34 -17.81 -7.17 -7.23
CA ASP A 34 -17.47 -6.98 -8.65
C ASP A 34 -17.29 -5.50 -9.00
N LEU A 35 -18.09 -4.62 -8.40
CA LEU A 35 -18.04 -3.17 -8.66
C LEU A 35 -16.93 -2.45 -7.86
N MET A 36 -16.40 -3.05 -6.80
CA MET A 36 -15.39 -2.41 -5.93
C MET A 36 -14.13 -1.93 -6.67
N PRO A 37 -13.57 -2.66 -7.64
CA PRO A 37 -12.42 -2.16 -8.41
C PRO A 37 -12.71 -0.84 -9.12
N ASP A 38 -13.88 -0.72 -9.77
CA ASP A 38 -14.27 0.49 -10.50
C ASP A 38 -14.56 1.66 -9.57
N ILE A 39 -15.21 1.38 -8.43
CA ILE A 39 -15.43 2.38 -7.38
C ILE A 39 -14.09 2.92 -6.86
N ARG A 40 -13.12 2.06 -6.59
CA ARG A 40 -11.78 2.46 -6.14
C ARG A 40 -11.06 3.30 -7.19
N GLN A 41 -11.13 2.89 -8.46
CA GLN A 41 -10.55 3.65 -9.56
C GLN A 41 -11.18 5.05 -9.68
N PHE A 42 -12.50 5.15 -9.55
CA PHE A 42 -13.21 6.42 -9.54
C PHE A 42 -12.77 7.32 -8.36
N LEU A 43 -12.71 6.76 -7.15
CA LEU A 43 -12.27 7.51 -5.96
C LEU A 43 -10.82 7.97 -6.09
N GLN A 44 -9.94 7.17 -6.67
CA GLN A 44 -8.55 7.52 -6.94
C GLN A 44 -8.47 8.68 -7.96
N ALA A 45 -9.24 8.61 -9.04
CA ALA A 45 -9.29 9.68 -10.04
C ALA A 45 -9.85 10.99 -9.43
N ASN A 46 -10.88 10.89 -8.58
CA ASN A 46 -11.43 12.02 -7.87
C ASN A 46 -10.40 12.66 -6.92
N ALA A 47 -9.71 11.87 -6.11
CA ALA A 47 -8.66 12.35 -5.22
C ALA A 47 -7.53 13.06 -5.99
N SER A 48 -7.13 12.50 -7.14
CA SER A 48 -6.14 13.12 -8.02
C SER A 48 -6.61 14.48 -8.56
N LEU A 49 -7.89 14.55 -8.98
CA LEU A 49 -8.48 15.82 -9.44
C LEU A 49 -8.54 16.86 -8.34
N GLU A 50 -8.97 16.49 -7.13
CA GLU A 50 -9.02 17.39 -5.97
C GLU A 50 -7.64 17.96 -5.63
N ASN A 51 -6.61 17.10 -5.61
CA ASN A 51 -5.22 17.53 -5.39
C ASN A 51 -4.76 18.52 -6.46
N ARG A 52 -5.09 18.26 -7.73
CA ARG A 52 -4.74 19.15 -8.84
C ARG A 52 -5.47 20.51 -8.75
N ILE A 53 -6.75 20.49 -8.35
CA ILE A 53 -7.53 21.72 -8.11
C ILE A 53 -6.90 22.52 -6.96
N GLN A 54 -6.51 21.85 -5.88
CA GLN A 54 -5.86 22.48 -4.74
C GLN A 54 -4.52 23.11 -5.14
N GLY A 55 -3.67 22.39 -5.88
CA GLY A 55 -2.41 22.93 -6.41
C GLY A 55 -2.61 24.19 -7.30
N ILE A 56 -3.67 24.20 -8.13
CA ILE A 56 -4.01 25.36 -8.97
C ILE A 56 -4.47 26.56 -8.11
N ARG A 57 -5.29 26.33 -7.08
CA ARG A 57 -5.83 27.38 -6.21
C ARG A 57 -4.77 28.06 -5.37
N GLU A 58 -3.84 27.31 -4.85
CA GLU A 58 -2.90 27.79 -3.84
C GLU A 58 -1.57 28.27 -4.44
N LYS A 59 -1.36 28.14 -5.76
CA LYS A 59 -0.03 28.31 -6.40
C LYS A 59 1.06 27.52 -5.66
N GLN A 60 0.66 26.46 -4.96
CA GLN A 60 1.53 25.68 -4.10
C GLN A 60 2.32 24.63 -4.90
N THR A 61 3.42 24.26 -4.34
CA THR A 61 4.24 23.10 -4.66
C THR A 61 3.36 21.85 -4.85
N GLU A 62 3.52 21.15 -5.96
CA GLU A 62 2.90 19.83 -6.14
C GLU A 62 3.43 18.90 -5.04
N THR A 63 2.55 18.11 -4.42
CA THR A 63 2.95 17.16 -3.38
C THR A 63 2.84 15.74 -3.90
N ILE A 64 3.94 14.99 -3.82
CA ILE A 64 3.96 13.53 -4.07
C ILE A 64 3.82 12.82 -2.72
N ARG A 65 2.79 12.00 -2.58
CA ARG A 65 2.55 11.21 -1.37
C ARG A 65 3.17 9.82 -1.57
N ILE A 66 4.10 9.47 -0.71
CA ILE A 66 4.86 8.22 -0.76
C ILE A 66 4.55 7.39 0.47
N ALA A 67 4.24 6.10 0.31
CA ALA A 67 4.26 5.15 1.41
C ALA A 67 5.42 4.16 1.22
N ALA A 68 6.18 3.92 2.28
CA ALA A 68 7.33 3.03 2.25
C ALA A 68 7.46 2.22 3.54
N TYR A 69 7.96 0.99 3.44
CA TYR A 69 8.34 0.24 4.63
C TYR A 69 9.39 1.01 5.43
N ALA A 70 9.37 0.83 6.74
CA ALA A 70 10.24 1.56 7.67
C ALA A 70 11.73 1.45 7.28
N SER A 71 12.20 0.27 6.86
CA SER A 71 13.58 0.07 6.40
C SER A 71 13.92 0.94 5.18
N ILE A 72 13.03 1.00 4.20
CA ILE A 72 13.23 1.83 2.99
C ILE A 72 13.17 3.32 3.36
N ALA A 73 12.17 3.71 4.15
CA ALA A 73 11.98 5.09 4.59
C ALA A 73 13.18 5.62 5.38
N MET A 74 13.78 4.79 6.24
CA MET A 74 14.89 5.20 7.09
C MET A 74 16.25 5.17 6.39
N PHE A 75 16.49 4.19 5.51
CA PHE A 75 17.83 3.99 4.96
C PHE A 75 17.99 4.49 3.53
N TRP A 76 16.94 4.47 2.70
CA TRP A 76 17.03 4.85 1.29
C TRP A 76 16.44 6.23 1.02
N MET A 77 15.31 6.57 1.64
CA MET A 77 14.59 7.81 1.34
C MET A 77 15.39 9.08 1.65
N PRO A 78 16.20 9.19 2.70
CA PRO A 78 16.93 10.44 2.97
C PRO A 78 17.80 10.88 1.79
N GLU A 79 18.58 9.97 1.20
CA GLU A 79 19.45 10.26 0.06
C GLU A 79 18.62 10.53 -1.21
N ILE A 80 17.57 9.73 -1.45
CA ILE A 80 16.68 9.90 -2.59
C ILE A 80 16.00 11.26 -2.53
N LEU A 81 15.42 11.63 -1.40
CA LEU A 81 14.74 12.91 -1.23
C LEU A 81 15.69 14.11 -1.30
N TYR A 82 16.91 13.96 -0.79
CA TYR A 82 17.94 14.99 -0.93
C TYR A 82 18.25 15.28 -2.41
N ARG A 83 18.43 14.23 -3.22
CA ARG A 83 18.66 14.38 -4.68
C ARG A 83 17.43 14.89 -5.40
N PHE A 84 16.25 14.36 -5.06
CA PHE A 84 14.99 14.74 -5.66
C PHE A 84 14.69 16.24 -5.51
N ARG A 85 14.85 16.79 -4.31
CA ARG A 85 14.63 18.22 -4.04
C ARG A 85 15.54 19.14 -4.85
N ARG A 86 16.72 18.67 -5.25
CA ARG A 86 17.64 19.44 -6.11
C ARG A 86 17.19 19.45 -7.56
N ILE A 87 16.50 18.43 -8.01
CA ILE A 87 16.03 18.28 -9.39
C ILE A 87 14.63 18.90 -9.52
N CYS A 88 13.79 18.71 -8.52
CA CYS A 88 12.40 19.16 -8.48
C CYS A 88 12.13 20.04 -7.25
N PRO A 89 12.68 21.27 -7.20
CA PRO A 89 12.60 22.13 -6.00
C PRO A 89 11.18 22.60 -5.69
N ASN A 90 10.28 22.54 -6.65
CA ASN A 90 8.88 22.98 -6.52
C ASN A 90 7.92 21.80 -6.23
N VAL A 91 8.46 20.63 -5.89
CA VAL A 91 7.66 19.45 -5.54
C VAL A 91 7.95 19.08 -4.09
N ASP A 92 6.92 19.07 -3.27
CA ASP A 92 7.00 18.54 -1.91
C ASP A 92 6.79 17.03 -1.90
N VAL A 93 7.34 16.37 -0.90
CA VAL A 93 7.16 14.95 -0.70
C VAL A 93 6.61 14.72 0.71
N ASP A 94 5.44 14.11 0.77
CA ASP A 94 4.85 13.56 1.99
C ASP A 94 5.20 12.07 2.07
N LEU A 95 6.08 11.72 3.01
CA LEU A 95 6.56 10.36 3.22
C LEU A 95 5.91 9.74 4.45
N ARG A 96 5.12 8.71 4.23
CA ARG A 96 4.51 7.89 5.28
C ARG A 96 5.25 6.57 5.43
N MET A 97 5.70 6.27 6.64
CA MET A 97 6.20 4.95 7.00
C MET A 97 5.04 4.01 7.29
N VAL A 98 5.18 2.76 6.85
CA VAL A 98 4.20 1.70 7.05
C VAL A 98 4.90 0.44 7.56
N ASP A 99 4.23 -0.29 8.43
CA ASP A 99 4.80 -1.46 9.09
C ASP A 99 4.18 -2.78 8.61
N HIS A 100 2.96 -2.74 8.06
CA HIS A 100 2.28 -3.93 7.57
C HIS A 100 2.46 -4.13 6.08
N ALA A 101 2.64 -5.39 5.66
CA ALA A 101 2.96 -5.75 4.29
C ALA A 101 1.92 -5.30 3.25
N LEU A 102 0.63 -5.24 3.61
CA LEU A 102 -0.44 -4.86 2.70
C LEU A 102 -0.85 -3.38 2.80
N GLU A 103 -0.50 -2.69 3.88
CA GLU A 103 -0.88 -1.29 4.11
C GLU A 103 -0.48 -0.34 2.96
N PRO A 104 0.73 -0.43 2.36
CA PRO A 104 1.08 0.44 1.24
C PRO A 104 0.11 0.30 0.06
N PHE A 105 -0.32 -0.93 -0.22
CA PHE A 105 -1.23 -1.23 -1.33
C PHE A 105 -2.64 -0.70 -1.06
N GLU A 106 -3.12 -0.82 0.17
CA GLU A 106 -4.40 -0.26 0.59
C GLU A 106 -4.39 1.27 0.45
N LEU A 107 -3.33 1.93 0.90
CA LEU A 107 -3.15 3.37 0.75
C LEU A 107 -3.13 3.80 -0.72
N LEU A 108 -2.47 3.03 -1.59
CA LEU A 108 -2.43 3.30 -3.02
C LEU A 108 -3.81 3.12 -3.66
N GLN A 109 -4.52 2.05 -3.34
CA GLN A 109 -5.87 1.79 -3.85
C GLN A 109 -6.91 2.80 -3.37
N ASP A 110 -6.75 3.30 -2.14
CA ASP A 110 -7.61 4.34 -1.57
C ASP A 110 -7.28 5.75 -2.09
N GLY A 111 -6.27 5.91 -2.96
CA GLY A 111 -5.80 7.20 -3.44
C GLY A 111 -5.16 8.08 -2.35
N LYS A 112 -4.76 7.47 -1.22
CA LYS A 112 -4.09 8.17 -0.11
C LYS A 112 -2.60 8.33 -0.33
N THR A 113 -2.02 7.60 -1.27
CA THR A 113 -0.62 7.70 -1.70
C THR A 113 -0.54 7.59 -3.22
N ASP A 114 0.49 8.16 -3.82
CA ASP A 114 0.71 8.19 -5.26
C ASP A 114 1.75 7.15 -5.68
N VAL A 115 2.71 6.89 -4.79
CA VAL A 115 3.81 5.94 -5.02
C VAL A 115 4.04 5.11 -3.75
N ILE A 116 4.32 3.83 -3.94
CA ILE A 116 4.72 2.95 -2.83
C ILE A 116 6.11 2.35 -3.08
N PHE A 117 6.89 2.24 -2.01
CA PHE A 117 8.15 1.48 -1.98
C PHE A 117 7.97 0.27 -1.06
N ALA A 118 7.82 -0.88 -1.67
CA ALA A 118 7.47 -2.11 -0.97
C ALA A 118 8.00 -3.34 -1.71
N SER A 119 7.99 -4.48 -1.06
CA SER A 119 8.19 -5.77 -1.73
C SER A 119 7.00 -6.11 -2.60
N ARG A 120 7.24 -6.66 -3.80
CA ARG A 120 6.17 -7.03 -4.72
C ARG A 120 5.23 -8.05 -4.07
N GLN A 121 3.96 -7.70 -4.06
CA GLN A 121 2.88 -8.56 -3.58
C GLN A 121 1.91 -8.85 -4.73
N ASN A 122 1.20 -9.96 -4.64
CA ASN A 122 0.11 -10.27 -5.58
C ASN A 122 -1.20 -9.64 -5.08
N TYR A 123 -1.24 -8.30 -5.06
CA TYR A 123 -2.33 -7.53 -4.48
C TYR A 123 -2.71 -6.35 -5.38
N GLY A 124 -3.98 -6.32 -5.80
CA GLY A 124 -4.52 -5.23 -6.61
C GLY A 124 -3.90 -5.08 -8.00
N THR A 125 -4.20 -3.96 -8.64
CA THR A 125 -3.65 -3.57 -9.93
C THR A 125 -2.78 -2.34 -9.75
N CYS A 126 -1.47 -2.48 -9.88
CA CYS A 126 -0.52 -1.37 -9.87
C CYS A 126 0.62 -1.67 -10.84
N GLU A 127 1.22 -0.61 -11.38
CA GLU A 127 2.44 -0.72 -12.15
C GLU A 127 3.64 -0.92 -11.23
N TRP A 128 4.52 -1.85 -11.59
CA TRP A 128 5.70 -2.19 -10.84
C TRP A 128 6.97 -1.90 -11.60
N THR A 129 7.88 -1.19 -10.95
CA THR A 129 9.26 -1.03 -11.40
C THR A 129 10.19 -1.69 -10.38
N PRO A 130 10.87 -2.80 -10.72
CA PRO A 130 11.83 -3.42 -9.82
C PRO A 130 13.06 -2.50 -9.68
N LEU A 131 13.39 -2.16 -8.43
CA LEU A 131 14.54 -1.30 -8.12
C LEU A 131 15.73 -2.12 -7.63
N TYR A 132 15.48 -3.13 -6.80
CA TYR A 132 16.51 -3.93 -6.16
C TYR A 132 15.99 -5.34 -5.82
N HIS A 133 16.91 -6.31 -5.74
CA HIS A 133 16.63 -7.65 -5.23
C HIS A 133 17.40 -7.85 -3.92
N GLU A 134 16.66 -8.02 -2.83
CA GLU A 134 17.24 -8.31 -1.52
C GLU A 134 17.42 -9.81 -1.32
N LEU A 135 18.52 -10.19 -0.71
CA LEU A 135 18.74 -11.55 -0.25
C LEU A 135 18.06 -11.74 1.10
N LEU A 136 17.36 -12.83 1.25
CA LEU A 136 16.81 -13.24 2.54
C LEU A 136 17.87 -14.00 3.33
N TYR A 137 18.02 -13.64 4.60
CA TYR A 137 18.94 -14.28 5.53
C TYR A 137 18.17 -14.92 6.68
N ALA A 138 18.53 -16.15 7.04
CA ALA A 138 18.07 -16.77 8.26
C ALA A 138 18.94 -16.26 9.43
N ILE A 139 18.30 -15.72 10.48
CA ILE A 139 18.98 -15.40 11.74
C ILE A 139 18.89 -16.63 12.62
N LEU A 140 20.04 -17.20 12.95
CA LEU A 140 20.16 -18.43 13.69
C LEU A 140 20.79 -18.18 15.07
N PRO A 141 20.51 -19.03 16.07
CA PRO A 141 21.27 -19.02 17.33
C PRO A 141 22.76 -19.18 17.07
N LYS A 142 23.59 -18.56 17.91
CA LYS A 142 25.06 -18.56 17.77
C LYS A 142 25.67 -19.95 17.62
N ASP A 143 25.11 -20.92 18.31
CA ASP A 143 25.62 -22.30 18.35
C ASP A 143 24.83 -23.26 17.44
N TYR A 144 24.09 -22.70 16.45
CA TYR A 144 23.34 -23.51 15.51
C TYR A 144 24.30 -24.31 14.60
N PRO A 145 24.15 -25.64 14.48
CA PRO A 145 25.06 -26.48 13.70
C PRO A 145 24.82 -26.30 12.20
N LEU A 146 25.52 -25.36 11.58
CA LEU A 146 25.51 -25.17 10.13
C LEU A 146 26.53 -26.08 9.46
N LYS A 147 26.10 -26.81 8.44
CA LYS A 147 27.00 -27.59 7.58
C LYS A 147 27.78 -26.67 6.64
N ASN A 148 27.13 -25.63 6.15
CA ASN A 148 27.73 -24.58 5.32
C ASN A 148 27.32 -23.21 5.87
N PRO A 149 28.26 -22.35 6.33
CA PRO A 149 27.95 -21.03 6.86
C PRO A 149 27.32 -20.05 5.84
N SER A 150 27.47 -20.33 4.56
CA SER A 150 27.00 -19.46 3.49
C SER A 150 25.60 -19.83 2.99
N GLU A 151 25.04 -20.93 3.44
CA GLU A 151 23.76 -21.43 2.94
C GLU A 151 22.90 -22.01 4.06
N PHE A 152 21.64 -21.62 4.08
CA PHE A 152 20.63 -22.24 4.94
C PHE A 152 19.54 -22.87 4.05
N PRO A 153 19.54 -24.21 3.90
CA PRO A 153 18.56 -24.89 3.06
C PRO A 153 17.14 -24.70 3.61
N LEU A 154 16.17 -24.37 2.77
CA LEU A 154 14.77 -24.18 3.19
C LEU A 154 14.18 -25.42 3.89
N LYS A 155 14.65 -26.62 3.54
CA LYS A 155 14.26 -27.88 4.21
C LYS A 155 14.61 -27.91 5.70
N GLU A 156 15.58 -27.11 6.14
CA GLU A 156 15.94 -27.02 7.56
C GLU A 156 14.87 -26.31 8.42
N PHE A 157 13.89 -25.64 7.79
CA PHE A 157 12.73 -25.07 8.49
C PHE A 157 11.64 -26.12 8.76
N GLU A 158 11.63 -27.27 8.05
CA GLU A 158 10.62 -28.30 8.25
C GLU A 158 10.62 -28.80 9.69
N GLY A 159 9.45 -28.75 10.34
CA GLY A 159 9.27 -29.18 11.73
C GLY A 159 9.92 -28.31 12.79
N LYS A 160 10.40 -27.11 12.46
CA LYS A 160 10.97 -26.16 13.40
C LYS A 160 10.08 -24.94 13.58
N GLU A 161 10.04 -24.43 14.80
CA GLU A 161 9.44 -23.13 15.07
C GLU A 161 10.39 -22.01 14.62
N PHE A 162 9.89 -21.05 13.89
CA PHE A 162 10.64 -19.87 13.47
C PHE A 162 9.74 -18.63 13.42
N LEU A 163 10.34 -17.47 13.59
CA LEU A 163 9.66 -16.18 13.46
C LEU A 163 9.88 -15.64 12.05
N MET A 164 8.80 -15.29 11.39
CA MET A 164 8.82 -14.64 10.09
C MET A 164 8.38 -13.19 10.26
N PRO A 165 9.16 -12.21 9.79
CA PRO A 165 8.67 -10.83 9.77
C PRO A 165 7.49 -10.74 8.80
N TYR A 166 6.47 -10.01 9.17
CA TYR A 166 5.29 -9.73 8.35
C TYR A 166 5.58 -8.72 7.27
#